data_96c9161a79be772cf657914819716e5a
#
_entry.id   96c9161a79be772cf657914819716e5a
#
_cell.length_a   1.000
_cell.length_b   1.000
_cell.length_c   1.000
_cell.angle_alpha   90.00
_cell.angle_beta   90.00
_cell.angle_gamma   90.00
#
_symmetry.space_group_name_H-M   'P 1'
#
loop_
_entity.id
_entity.type
_entity.pdbx_description
1 polymer ?
#
loop_
_entity_poly.entity_id
_entity_poly.type
_entity_poly.pdbx_seq_one_letter_code
_entity_poly.pdbx_strand_id
1 'polypeptide(L)'
;MLRFILTKLLYLIPTMLGITLVAFGFIRLLPGDPVLLMAGERGVSPERYAQIAAQLGYDKPIWQQYLNYLGNLLQGDLGNSLVTKKPVLAEFLALFPATVELALVAIVIATVIGVPVGVIAAIKRGSWFDQISMTGALIGFSMPIFWWGLLLIIFFSGVLGWTPVSGRISLMYFFPPVTGFMLIDSLLSGQEGAFASALSHLILPSVVLATIPLAVIARQTRSAMLEVMGEDYVRTARAKGLPTRRVIGVHALRNAMIPVITTIGLQIGVLMAGAILTETIFSWPGIGKWMIDSISRRDYPVVQSGLLLIAAIVMIVNLIVDLTYG
;
A
#
# COMPACT_ATOMS: atom_id res chain seq x y z
N MET A 1 25.15 11.81 -7.64
CA MET A 1 24.74 10.80 -6.65
C MET A 1 24.73 11.35 -5.22
N LEU A 2 25.87 11.58 -4.54
CA LEU A 2 25.88 12.00 -3.12
C LEU A 2 25.08 13.30 -2.86
N ARG A 3 25.28 14.35 -3.67
CA ARG A 3 24.51 15.61 -3.56
C ARG A 3 23.01 15.40 -3.76
N PHE A 4 22.62 14.54 -4.69
CA PHE A 4 21.22 14.17 -4.93
C PHE A 4 20.61 13.49 -3.72
N ILE A 5 21.29 12.47 -3.17
CA ILE A 5 20.85 11.75 -1.97
C ILE A 5 20.73 12.70 -0.78
N LEU A 6 21.73 13.53 -0.51
CA LEU A 6 21.71 14.50 0.58
C LEU A 6 20.57 15.52 0.43
N THR A 7 20.32 16.00 -0.79
CA THR A 7 19.22 16.92 -1.06
C THR A 7 17.86 16.25 -0.80
N LYS A 8 17.68 15.00 -1.24
CA LYS A 8 16.44 14.24 -0.98
C LYS A 8 16.24 13.98 0.52
N LEU A 9 17.28 13.57 1.24
CA LEU A 9 17.24 13.39 2.70
C LEU A 9 16.91 14.70 3.43
N LEU A 10 17.43 15.83 2.95
CA LEU A 10 17.12 17.12 3.55
C LEU A 10 15.64 17.50 3.39
N TYR A 11 15.02 17.15 2.26
CA TYR A 11 13.58 17.38 2.06
C TYR A 11 12.69 16.43 2.89
N LEU A 12 13.21 15.28 3.36
CA LEU A 12 12.44 14.42 4.25
C LEU A 12 12.15 15.09 5.59
N ILE A 13 13.07 15.91 6.11
CA ILE A 13 12.93 16.57 7.42
C ILE A 13 11.68 17.46 7.47
N PRO A 14 11.54 18.50 6.61
CA PRO A 14 10.37 19.36 6.63
C PRO A 14 9.08 18.60 6.31
N THR A 15 9.15 17.58 5.44
CA THR A 15 7.99 16.76 5.13
C THR A 15 7.54 15.95 6.35
N MET A 16 8.46 15.31 7.07
CA MET A 16 8.15 14.59 8.31
C MET A 16 7.59 15.53 9.38
N LEU A 17 8.19 16.73 9.56
CA LEU A 17 7.65 17.73 10.47
C LEU A 17 6.22 18.15 10.10
N GLY A 18 5.95 18.36 8.81
CA GLY A 18 4.60 18.62 8.32
C GLY A 18 3.61 17.50 8.64
N ILE A 19 4.02 16.24 8.44
CA ILE A 19 3.18 15.07 8.75
C ILE A 19 2.94 14.95 10.24
N THR A 20 3.95 15.16 11.10
CA THR A 20 3.75 15.14 12.56
C THR A 20 2.79 16.23 13.01
N LEU A 21 2.84 17.43 12.40
CA LEU A 21 1.92 18.51 12.69
C LEU A 21 0.48 18.17 12.28
N VAL A 22 0.32 17.59 11.09
CA VAL A 22 -0.99 17.15 10.59
C VAL A 22 -1.56 16.02 11.48
N ALA A 23 -0.76 15.00 11.80
CA ALA A 23 -1.17 13.89 12.65
C ALA A 23 -1.55 14.36 14.07
N PHE A 24 -0.77 15.28 14.63
CA PHE A 24 -1.05 15.88 15.92
C PHE A 24 -2.33 16.75 15.91
N GLY A 25 -2.50 17.57 14.87
CA GLY A 25 -3.69 18.41 14.70
C GLY A 25 -4.95 17.61 14.42
N PHE A 26 -4.86 16.59 13.56
CA PHE A 26 -5.99 15.74 13.18
C PHE A 26 -6.71 15.12 14.37
N ILE A 27 -5.96 14.60 15.35
CA ILE A 27 -6.54 14.00 16.56
C ILE A 27 -7.32 15.01 17.38
N ARG A 28 -6.86 16.26 17.43
CA ARG A 28 -7.54 17.33 18.19
C ARG A 28 -8.79 17.87 17.50
N LEU A 29 -8.93 17.59 16.22
CA LEU A 29 -10.14 17.91 15.44
C LEU A 29 -11.18 16.78 15.48
N LEU A 30 -10.78 15.57 15.90
CA LEU A 30 -11.72 14.46 16.04
C LEU A 30 -12.69 14.75 17.22
N PRO A 31 -14.00 14.54 17.03
CA PRO A 31 -14.96 14.70 18.11
C PRO A 31 -14.76 13.64 19.19
N GLY A 32 -14.56 14.07 20.42
CA GLY A 32 -14.39 13.22 21.60
C GLY A 32 -13.28 13.74 22.52
N ASP A 33 -13.37 13.37 23.78
CA ASP A 33 -12.38 13.71 24.80
C ASP A 33 -11.52 12.46 25.08
N PRO A 34 -10.21 12.48 24.75
CA PRO A 34 -9.32 11.35 24.98
C PRO A 34 -9.23 10.96 26.46
N VAL A 35 -9.39 11.93 27.37
CA VAL A 35 -9.36 11.69 28.83
C VAL A 35 -10.57 10.89 29.26
N LEU A 36 -11.76 11.23 28.76
CA LEU A 36 -13.00 10.49 29.06
C LEU A 36 -12.96 9.07 28.48
N LEU A 37 -12.38 8.89 27.31
CA LEU A 37 -12.23 7.56 26.70
C LEU A 37 -11.31 6.65 27.52
N MET A 38 -10.21 7.18 28.06
CA MET A 38 -9.33 6.41 28.95
C MET A 38 -9.95 6.11 30.31
N ALA A 39 -10.78 6.99 30.78
CA ALA A 39 -11.41 6.89 32.09
C ALA A 39 -12.61 5.92 32.10
N GLY A 40 -13.15 5.58 30.92
CA GLY A 40 -14.32 4.71 30.75
C GLY A 40 -15.65 5.46 30.83
N GLU A 41 -16.71 4.85 30.25
CA GLU A 41 -18.03 5.47 30.07
C GLU A 41 -18.83 5.73 31.38
N ARG A 42 -18.33 5.30 32.54
CA ARG A 42 -19.08 5.34 33.81
C ARG A 42 -18.99 6.63 34.59
N GLY A 43 -18.60 7.75 33.94
CA GLY A 43 -18.44 9.03 34.61
C GLY A 43 -17.17 9.09 35.47
N VAL A 44 -16.40 10.11 35.32
CA VAL A 44 -15.13 10.31 36.03
C VAL A 44 -15.28 11.43 37.00
N SER A 45 -14.77 11.26 38.22
CA SER A 45 -14.71 12.40 39.16
C SER A 45 -13.79 13.49 38.59
N PRO A 46 -14.04 14.77 38.88
CA PRO A 46 -13.19 15.88 38.41
C PRO A 46 -11.71 15.65 38.76
N GLU A 47 -11.40 15.09 39.92
CA GLU A 47 -10.05 14.81 40.38
C GLU A 47 -9.39 13.72 39.48
N ARG A 48 -10.13 12.67 39.16
CA ARG A 48 -9.64 11.58 38.28
C ARG A 48 -9.44 12.06 36.86
N TYR A 49 -10.33 12.91 36.36
CA TYR A 49 -10.16 13.56 35.06
C TYR A 49 -8.88 14.39 35.02
N ALA A 50 -8.66 15.25 36.03
CA ALA A 50 -7.46 16.08 36.10
C ALA A 50 -6.17 15.26 36.18
N GLN A 51 -6.17 14.14 36.93
CA GLN A 51 -5.02 13.22 37.00
C GLN A 51 -4.70 12.60 35.63
N ILE A 52 -5.71 12.10 34.92
CA ILE A 52 -5.52 11.49 33.58
C ILE A 52 -5.08 12.56 32.56
N ALA A 53 -5.69 13.76 32.60
CA ALA A 53 -5.31 14.87 31.74
C ALA A 53 -3.85 15.28 31.96
N ALA A 54 -3.40 15.36 33.21
CA ALA A 54 -1.99 15.64 33.55
C ALA A 54 -1.04 14.53 33.10
N GLN A 55 -1.42 13.24 33.27
CA GLN A 55 -0.63 12.09 32.80
C GLN A 55 -0.46 12.10 31.29
N LEU A 56 -1.50 12.50 30.54
CA LEU A 56 -1.48 12.62 29.09
C LEU A 56 -0.88 13.95 28.60
N GLY A 57 -0.63 14.89 29.51
CA GLY A 57 -0.11 16.24 29.19
C GLY A 57 -1.15 17.14 28.52
N TYR A 58 -2.45 16.83 28.59
CA TYR A 58 -3.53 17.66 28.03
C TYR A 58 -3.80 18.92 28.86
N ASP A 59 -3.27 19.02 30.07
CA ASP A 59 -3.27 20.18 30.92
C ASP A 59 -2.33 21.30 30.42
N LYS A 60 -1.40 21.00 29.52
CA LYS A 60 -0.39 21.92 29.01
C LYS A 60 -0.87 22.68 27.77
N PRO A 61 -0.27 23.85 27.47
CA PRO A 61 -0.53 24.56 26.22
C PRO A 61 -0.26 23.67 24.98
N ILE A 62 -1.03 23.85 23.91
CA ILE A 62 -0.95 23.00 22.70
C ILE A 62 0.46 22.91 22.12
N TRP A 63 1.20 24.02 22.09
CA TRP A 63 2.58 24.03 21.59
C TRP A 63 3.51 23.14 22.43
N GLN A 64 3.32 23.11 23.75
CA GLN A 64 4.10 22.27 24.66
C GLN A 64 3.73 20.80 24.52
N GLN A 65 2.45 20.51 24.30
CA GLN A 65 2.00 19.15 23.97
C GLN A 65 2.65 18.64 22.69
N TYR A 66 2.75 19.50 21.65
CA TYR A 66 3.40 19.15 20.40
C TYR A 66 4.91 18.90 20.56
N LEU A 67 5.60 19.75 21.33
CA LEU A 67 7.03 19.55 21.61
C LEU A 67 7.29 18.26 22.41
N ASN A 68 6.43 17.94 23.38
CA ASN A 68 6.51 16.67 24.11
C ASN A 68 6.29 15.48 23.17
N TYR A 69 5.30 15.57 22.28
CA TYR A 69 5.04 14.55 21.25
C TYR A 69 6.26 14.34 20.35
N LEU A 70 6.87 15.40 19.84
CA LEU A 70 8.11 15.29 19.06
C LEU A 70 9.26 14.69 19.87
N GLY A 71 9.40 15.08 21.15
CA GLY A 71 10.40 14.51 22.04
C GLY A 71 10.26 13.01 22.23
N ASN A 72 9.03 12.52 22.41
CA ASN A 72 8.74 11.09 22.52
C ASN A 72 9.04 10.35 21.21
N LEU A 73 8.65 10.94 20.07
CA LEU A 73 8.95 10.37 18.75
C LEU A 73 10.45 10.21 18.50
N LEU A 74 11.26 11.21 18.89
CA LEU A 74 12.72 11.16 18.76
C LEU A 74 13.36 10.08 19.64
N GLN A 75 12.68 9.68 20.73
CA GLN A 75 13.09 8.58 21.60
C GLN A 75 12.54 7.22 21.12
N GLY A 76 11.79 7.20 20.02
CA GLY A 76 11.14 6.00 19.48
C GLY A 76 9.87 5.57 20.24
N ASP A 77 9.36 6.42 21.12
CA ASP A 77 8.10 6.17 21.82
C ASP A 77 6.92 6.66 20.96
N LEU A 78 6.21 5.70 20.38
CA LEU A 78 5.01 5.90 19.58
C LEU A 78 3.72 5.75 20.41
N GLY A 79 3.86 5.55 21.72
CA GLY A 79 2.76 5.34 22.64
C GLY A 79 2.19 3.92 22.62
N ASN A 80 1.16 3.73 23.45
CA ASN A 80 0.43 2.48 23.57
C ASN A 80 -1.02 2.65 23.12
N SER A 81 -1.57 1.62 22.48
CA SER A 81 -2.99 1.54 22.15
C SER A 81 -3.87 1.71 23.40
N LEU A 82 -4.90 2.52 23.30
CA LEU A 82 -5.88 2.67 24.39
C LEU A 82 -6.75 1.42 24.55
N VAL A 83 -6.94 0.67 23.48
CA VAL A 83 -7.80 -0.52 23.41
C VAL A 83 -7.05 -1.78 23.81
N THR A 84 -5.93 -2.07 23.14
CA THR A 84 -5.18 -3.31 23.33
C THR A 84 -4.13 -3.23 24.44
N LYS A 85 -3.78 -2.01 24.87
CA LYS A 85 -2.71 -1.70 25.84
C LYS A 85 -1.30 -2.10 25.38
N LYS A 86 -1.13 -2.48 24.12
CA LYS A 86 0.16 -2.86 23.52
C LYS A 86 0.87 -1.65 22.92
N PRO A 87 2.21 -1.68 22.81
CA PRO A 87 2.95 -0.65 22.08
C PRO A 87 2.51 -0.58 20.62
N VAL A 88 2.22 0.63 20.12
CA VAL A 88 1.77 0.86 18.75
C VAL A 88 2.74 0.31 17.73
N LEU A 89 4.04 0.50 17.94
CA LEU A 89 5.08 -0.03 17.06
C LEU A 89 5.05 -1.57 16.96
N ALA A 90 4.81 -2.26 18.07
CA ALA A 90 4.75 -3.72 18.07
C ALA A 90 3.55 -4.24 17.27
N GLU A 91 2.37 -3.61 17.42
CA GLU A 91 1.19 -3.95 16.62
C GLU A 91 1.42 -3.69 15.13
N PHE A 92 1.99 -2.51 14.82
CA PHE A 92 2.31 -2.14 13.45
C PHE A 92 3.24 -3.16 12.78
N LEU A 93 4.36 -3.49 13.43
CA LEU A 93 5.33 -4.46 12.90
C LEU A 93 4.75 -5.87 12.73
N ALA A 94 3.81 -6.27 13.58
CA ALA A 94 3.13 -7.55 13.46
C ALA A 94 2.16 -7.62 12.25
N LEU A 95 1.55 -6.48 11.88
CA LEU A 95 0.56 -6.40 10.80
C LEU A 95 1.17 -5.95 9.45
N PHE A 96 2.30 -5.25 9.49
CA PHE A 96 2.96 -4.70 8.31
C PHE A 96 3.30 -5.75 7.24
N PRO A 97 3.84 -6.95 7.56
CA PRO A 97 4.12 -7.98 6.57
C PRO A 97 2.89 -8.39 5.75
N ALA A 98 1.70 -8.35 6.35
CA ALA A 98 0.46 -8.69 5.64
C ALA A 98 0.13 -7.69 4.52
N THR A 99 0.28 -6.39 4.78
CA THR A 99 0.09 -5.35 3.77
C THR A 99 1.16 -5.43 2.68
N VAL A 100 2.42 -5.65 3.07
CA VAL A 100 3.54 -5.78 2.12
C VAL A 100 3.32 -6.99 1.20
N GLU A 101 2.92 -8.14 1.73
CA GLU A 101 2.64 -9.35 0.96
C GLU A 101 1.55 -9.10 -0.09
N LEU A 102 0.45 -8.49 0.32
CA LEU A 102 -0.65 -8.13 -0.57
C LEU A 102 -0.22 -7.14 -1.66
N ALA A 103 0.51 -6.08 -1.28
CA ALA A 103 0.99 -5.07 -2.21
C ALA A 103 2.01 -5.62 -3.21
N LEU A 104 2.94 -6.47 -2.76
CA LEU A 104 3.94 -7.10 -3.64
C LEU A 104 3.29 -8.03 -4.66
N VAL A 105 2.34 -8.86 -4.25
CA VAL A 105 1.64 -9.74 -5.20
C VAL A 105 0.80 -8.93 -6.18
N ALA A 106 0.12 -7.88 -5.72
CA ALA A 106 -0.65 -6.98 -6.57
C ALA A 106 0.22 -6.28 -7.63
N ILE A 107 1.40 -5.74 -7.27
CA ILE A 107 2.28 -5.07 -8.23
C ILE A 107 2.92 -6.06 -9.21
N VAL A 108 3.20 -7.29 -8.79
CA VAL A 108 3.67 -8.36 -9.68
C VAL A 108 2.60 -8.70 -10.71
N ILE A 109 1.34 -8.92 -10.28
CA ILE A 109 0.22 -9.17 -11.19
C ILE A 109 0.06 -8.01 -12.17
N ALA A 110 0.04 -6.76 -11.67
CA ALA A 110 -0.11 -5.57 -12.48
C ALA A 110 1.00 -5.43 -13.53
N THR A 111 2.24 -5.74 -13.16
CA THR A 111 3.40 -5.64 -14.05
C THR A 111 3.42 -6.77 -15.08
N VAL A 112 3.25 -8.02 -14.63
CA VAL A 112 3.30 -9.22 -15.50
C VAL A 112 2.19 -9.20 -16.54
N ILE A 113 1.03 -8.61 -16.23
CA ILE A 113 -0.07 -8.48 -17.19
C ILE A 113 -0.01 -7.14 -17.91
N GLY A 114 0.20 -6.02 -17.20
CA GLY A 114 0.12 -4.67 -17.74
C GLY A 114 1.20 -4.38 -18.80
N VAL A 115 2.44 -4.81 -18.57
CA VAL A 115 3.54 -4.59 -19.54
C VAL A 115 3.28 -5.32 -20.85
N PRO A 116 3.01 -6.64 -20.88
CA PRO A 116 2.69 -7.34 -22.15
C PRO A 116 1.46 -6.76 -22.85
N VAL A 117 0.40 -6.44 -22.12
CA VAL A 117 -0.81 -5.81 -22.70
C VAL A 117 -0.47 -4.49 -23.37
N GLY A 118 0.30 -3.62 -22.70
CA GLY A 118 0.73 -2.33 -23.26
C GLY A 118 1.62 -2.48 -24.50
N VAL A 119 2.57 -3.43 -24.49
CA VAL A 119 3.44 -3.72 -25.64
C VAL A 119 2.62 -4.21 -26.83
N ILE A 120 1.71 -5.20 -26.63
CA ILE A 120 0.88 -5.72 -27.70
C ILE A 120 -0.06 -4.66 -28.26
N ALA A 121 -0.65 -3.83 -27.39
CA ALA A 121 -1.52 -2.72 -27.79
C ALA A 121 -0.77 -1.67 -28.63
N ALA A 122 0.50 -1.39 -28.31
CA ALA A 122 1.34 -0.49 -29.09
C ALA A 122 1.69 -1.07 -30.47
N ILE A 123 2.07 -2.35 -30.52
CA ILE A 123 2.41 -3.03 -31.78
C ILE A 123 1.18 -3.11 -32.70
N LYS A 124 0.01 -3.38 -32.13
CA LYS A 124 -1.27 -3.50 -32.84
C LYS A 124 -2.09 -2.21 -32.75
N ARG A 125 -1.45 -1.04 -32.79
CA ARG A 125 -2.10 0.27 -32.68
C ARG A 125 -3.31 0.38 -33.61
N GLY A 126 -4.44 0.86 -33.06
CA GLY A 126 -5.71 1.05 -33.78
C GLY A 126 -6.52 -0.23 -34.02
N SER A 127 -6.00 -1.42 -33.64
CA SER A 127 -6.75 -2.67 -33.71
C SER A 127 -7.80 -2.76 -32.59
N TRP A 128 -8.75 -3.70 -32.76
CA TRP A 128 -9.73 -4.00 -31.72
C TRP A 128 -9.10 -4.40 -30.38
N PHE A 129 -7.95 -5.08 -30.40
CA PHE A 129 -7.21 -5.44 -29.18
C PHE A 129 -6.73 -4.19 -28.43
N ASP A 130 -6.14 -3.24 -29.16
CA ASP A 130 -5.71 -1.94 -28.60
C ASP A 130 -6.90 -1.22 -27.97
N GLN A 131 -8.00 -1.09 -28.69
CA GLN A 131 -9.19 -0.40 -28.24
C GLN A 131 -9.82 -1.08 -27.00
N ILE A 132 -10.00 -2.40 -27.04
CA ILE A 132 -10.60 -3.13 -25.90
C ILE A 132 -9.68 -3.08 -24.68
N SER A 133 -8.37 -3.27 -24.85
CA SER A 133 -7.43 -3.23 -23.74
C SER A 133 -7.38 -1.86 -23.08
N MET A 134 -7.35 -0.78 -23.86
CA MET A 134 -7.30 0.57 -23.31
C MET A 134 -8.63 1.01 -22.71
N THR A 135 -9.75 0.62 -23.31
CA THR A 135 -11.08 0.86 -22.73
C THR A 135 -11.28 0.05 -21.46
N GLY A 136 -10.88 -1.22 -21.44
CA GLY A 136 -10.92 -2.06 -20.24
C GLY A 136 -10.04 -1.51 -19.12
N ALA A 137 -8.85 -1.01 -19.45
CA ALA A 137 -7.99 -0.31 -18.48
C ALA A 137 -8.66 0.95 -17.92
N LEU A 138 -9.33 1.73 -18.75
CA LEU A 138 -10.07 2.93 -18.33
C LEU A 138 -11.24 2.57 -17.42
N ILE A 139 -12.03 1.57 -17.76
CA ILE A 139 -13.14 1.06 -16.94
C ILE A 139 -12.60 0.61 -15.58
N GLY A 140 -11.57 -0.26 -15.56
CA GLY A 140 -10.97 -0.76 -14.32
C GLY A 140 -10.39 0.36 -13.42
N PHE A 141 -9.82 1.40 -14.02
CA PHE A 141 -9.34 2.58 -13.30
C PHE A 141 -10.49 3.43 -12.72
N SER A 142 -11.62 3.49 -13.39
CA SER A 142 -12.77 4.31 -12.99
C SER A 142 -13.70 3.65 -11.97
N MET A 143 -13.59 2.34 -11.80
CA MET A 143 -14.40 1.60 -10.83
C MET A 143 -13.95 1.85 -9.39
N PRO A 144 -14.89 2.13 -8.46
CA PRO A 144 -14.56 2.15 -7.04
C PRO A 144 -14.04 0.79 -6.59
N ILE A 145 -12.85 0.75 -5.99
CA ILE A 145 -12.16 -0.50 -5.63
C ILE A 145 -13.00 -1.41 -4.73
N PHE A 146 -13.77 -0.80 -3.80
CA PHE A 146 -14.65 -1.54 -2.91
C PHE A 146 -15.78 -2.24 -3.65
N TRP A 147 -16.40 -1.56 -4.62
CA TRP A 147 -17.49 -2.12 -5.42
C TRP A 147 -16.99 -3.26 -6.30
N TRP A 148 -15.84 -3.05 -6.95
CA TRP A 148 -15.17 -4.08 -7.74
C TRP A 148 -14.83 -5.32 -6.91
N GLY A 149 -14.26 -5.12 -5.70
CA GLY A 149 -13.95 -6.19 -4.77
C GLY A 149 -15.18 -7.01 -4.38
N LEU A 150 -16.30 -6.35 -4.05
CA LEU A 150 -17.55 -7.02 -3.70
C LEU A 150 -18.13 -7.83 -4.86
N LEU A 151 -18.09 -7.31 -6.09
CA LEU A 151 -18.55 -8.05 -7.27
C LEU A 151 -17.72 -9.32 -7.49
N LEU A 152 -16.41 -9.23 -7.36
CA LEU A 152 -15.53 -10.39 -7.51
C LEU A 152 -15.72 -11.42 -6.39
N ILE A 153 -15.95 -11.00 -5.14
CA ILE A 153 -16.30 -11.90 -4.04
C ILE A 153 -17.61 -12.64 -4.35
N ILE A 154 -18.66 -11.92 -4.74
CA ILE A 154 -19.94 -12.53 -5.05
C ILE A 154 -19.77 -13.57 -6.15
N PHE A 155 -19.07 -13.26 -7.22
CA PHE A 155 -18.92 -14.15 -8.36
C PHE A 155 -17.98 -15.31 -8.08
N PHE A 156 -16.72 -15.03 -7.68
CA PHE A 156 -15.70 -16.08 -7.52
C PHE A 156 -15.82 -16.89 -6.23
N SER A 157 -16.23 -16.24 -5.14
CA SER A 157 -16.38 -16.94 -3.86
C SER A 157 -17.80 -17.44 -3.66
N GLY A 158 -18.81 -16.60 -3.96
CA GLY A 158 -20.21 -16.95 -3.69
C GLY A 158 -20.81 -17.89 -4.72
N VAL A 159 -20.67 -17.59 -6.04
CA VAL A 159 -21.28 -18.39 -7.11
C VAL A 159 -20.42 -19.57 -7.50
N LEU A 160 -19.11 -19.35 -7.75
CA LEU A 160 -18.21 -20.39 -8.24
C LEU A 160 -17.55 -21.21 -7.13
N GLY A 161 -17.44 -20.68 -5.92
CA GLY A 161 -16.74 -21.35 -4.81
C GLY A 161 -15.24 -21.55 -5.04
N TRP A 162 -14.62 -20.75 -5.94
CA TRP A 162 -13.21 -20.95 -6.31
C TRP A 162 -12.23 -20.31 -5.31
N THR A 163 -12.64 -19.27 -4.65
CA THR A 163 -11.79 -18.51 -3.73
C THR A 163 -12.49 -18.32 -2.39
N PRO A 164 -11.74 -18.22 -1.28
CA PRO A 164 -12.28 -17.83 0.00
C PRO A 164 -12.83 -16.39 -0.04
N VAL A 165 -13.79 -16.11 0.85
CA VAL A 165 -14.41 -14.78 0.95
C VAL A 165 -13.50 -13.78 1.65
N SER A 166 -12.75 -14.22 2.69
CA SER A 166 -11.99 -13.32 3.58
C SER A 166 -10.88 -14.05 4.34
N GLY A 167 -10.00 -13.26 4.97
CA GLY A 167 -8.89 -13.77 5.78
C GLY A 167 -7.63 -14.04 4.95
N ARG A 168 -6.56 -14.53 5.62
CA ARG A 168 -5.27 -14.85 5.00
C ARG A 168 -5.04 -16.34 4.81
N ILE A 169 -5.74 -17.17 5.59
CA ILE A 169 -5.65 -18.63 5.57
C ILE A 169 -6.92 -19.21 6.20
N SER A 170 -7.25 -20.47 5.90
CA SER A 170 -8.35 -21.18 6.51
C SER A 170 -8.10 -21.37 8.02
N LEU A 171 -9.16 -21.26 8.82
CA LEU A 171 -9.14 -21.50 10.28
C LEU A 171 -8.73 -22.94 10.66
N MET A 172 -8.65 -23.86 9.71
CA MET A 172 -8.17 -25.24 9.94
C MET A 172 -6.66 -25.29 10.19
N TYR A 173 -5.91 -24.26 9.76
CA TYR A 173 -4.46 -24.20 9.93
C TYR A 173 -4.11 -23.22 11.05
N PHE A 174 -3.32 -23.71 11.99
CA PHE A 174 -2.82 -22.89 13.09
C PHE A 174 -1.32 -23.13 13.28
N PHE A 175 -0.55 -22.07 13.17
CA PHE A 175 0.90 -22.06 13.43
C PHE A 175 1.33 -20.66 13.88
N PRO A 176 2.36 -20.57 14.75
CA PRO A 176 2.89 -19.28 15.16
C PRO A 176 3.55 -18.57 13.97
N PRO A 177 3.38 -17.25 13.82
CA PRO A 177 4.06 -16.49 12.78
C PRO A 177 5.57 -16.46 13.06
N VAL A 178 6.37 -16.72 12.03
CA VAL A 178 7.84 -16.65 12.08
C VAL A 178 8.32 -15.37 11.39
N THR A 179 7.84 -15.12 10.18
CA THR A 179 8.22 -13.96 9.37
C THR A 179 7.10 -12.92 9.29
N GLY A 180 5.86 -13.33 9.57
CA GLY A 180 4.64 -12.55 9.37
C GLY A 180 4.12 -12.56 7.93
N PHE A 181 4.90 -13.09 6.96
CA PHE A 181 4.45 -13.34 5.58
C PHE A 181 3.74 -14.69 5.53
N MET A 182 2.43 -14.68 5.25
CA MET A 182 1.61 -15.90 5.35
C MET A 182 2.04 -16.99 4.38
N LEU A 183 2.45 -16.65 3.16
CA LEU A 183 2.96 -17.62 2.20
C LEU A 183 4.24 -18.31 2.71
N ILE A 184 5.15 -17.54 3.31
CA ILE A 184 6.40 -18.08 3.85
C ILE A 184 6.11 -18.90 5.11
N ASP A 185 5.34 -18.36 6.03
CA ASP A 185 5.04 -19.02 7.30
C ASP A 185 4.22 -20.31 7.10
N SER A 186 3.34 -20.36 6.08
CA SER A 186 2.62 -21.58 5.71
C SER A 186 3.52 -22.68 5.16
N LEU A 187 4.57 -22.31 4.41
CA LEU A 187 5.60 -23.26 3.96
C LEU A 187 6.44 -23.76 5.13
N LEU A 188 6.85 -22.86 6.03
CA LEU A 188 7.66 -23.20 7.21
C LEU A 188 6.90 -24.05 8.23
N SER A 189 5.56 -23.96 8.25
CA SER A 189 4.72 -24.72 9.17
C SER A 189 4.75 -26.24 8.95
N GLY A 190 5.12 -26.67 7.73
CA GLY A 190 5.09 -28.08 7.35
C GLY A 190 3.69 -28.69 7.29
N GLN A 191 2.61 -27.94 7.51
CA GLN A 191 1.24 -28.44 7.44
C GLN A 191 0.80 -28.61 5.99
N GLU A 192 0.42 -29.83 5.64
CA GLU A 192 -0.04 -30.13 4.29
C GLU A 192 -1.29 -29.30 3.92
N GLY A 193 -1.27 -28.67 2.75
CA GLY A 193 -2.35 -27.81 2.26
C GLY A 193 -2.35 -26.36 2.80
N ALA A 194 -1.55 -26.01 3.82
CA ALA A 194 -1.50 -24.68 4.38
C ALA A 194 -1.07 -23.61 3.34
N PHE A 195 -0.05 -23.90 2.55
CA PHE A 195 0.42 -23.02 1.48
C PHE A 195 -0.65 -22.78 0.40
N ALA A 196 -1.32 -23.86 -0.04
CA ALA A 196 -2.38 -23.75 -1.02
C ALA A 196 -3.56 -22.93 -0.50
N SER A 197 -3.90 -23.10 0.79
CA SER A 197 -4.90 -22.28 1.46
C SER A 197 -4.48 -20.81 1.52
N ALA A 198 -3.27 -20.49 1.98
CA ALA A 198 -2.76 -19.12 2.01
C ALA A 198 -2.78 -18.46 0.63
N LEU A 199 -2.32 -19.18 -0.40
CA LEU A 199 -2.33 -18.70 -1.77
C LEU A 199 -3.75 -18.42 -2.28
N SER A 200 -4.71 -19.31 -2.03
CA SER A 200 -6.11 -19.13 -2.45
C SER A 200 -6.76 -17.89 -1.81
N HIS A 201 -6.43 -17.57 -0.56
CA HIS A 201 -6.91 -16.37 0.12
C HIS A 201 -6.27 -15.08 -0.44
N LEU A 202 -5.06 -15.16 -0.95
CA LEU A 202 -4.30 -14.00 -1.46
C LEU A 202 -4.71 -13.62 -2.89
N ILE A 203 -5.16 -14.56 -3.72
CA ILE A 203 -5.43 -14.32 -5.15
C ILE A 203 -6.44 -13.19 -5.36
N LEU A 204 -7.63 -13.31 -4.79
CA LEU A 204 -8.71 -12.36 -5.09
C LEU A 204 -8.42 -10.94 -4.56
N PRO A 205 -7.98 -10.73 -3.32
CA PRO A 205 -7.55 -9.43 -2.84
C PRO A 205 -6.44 -8.80 -3.70
N SER A 206 -5.46 -9.60 -4.13
CA SER A 206 -4.36 -9.12 -4.97
C SER A 206 -4.83 -8.72 -6.37
N VAL A 207 -5.76 -9.44 -6.98
CA VAL A 207 -6.36 -9.08 -8.28
C VAL A 207 -7.12 -7.77 -8.18
N VAL A 208 -7.94 -7.60 -7.13
CA VAL A 208 -8.67 -6.34 -6.88
C VAL A 208 -7.70 -5.18 -6.72
N LEU A 209 -6.70 -5.33 -5.88
CA LEU A 209 -5.71 -4.29 -5.61
C LEU A 209 -4.83 -3.99 -6.84
N ALA A 210 -4.54 -4.99 -7.68
CA ALA A 210 -3.75 -4.84 -8.90
C ALA A 210 -4.46 -4.08 -10.02
N THR A 211 -5.79 -3.97 -10.01
CA THR A 211 -6.58 -3.46 -11.14
C THR A 211 -6.17 -2.05 -11.56
N ILE A 212 -6.03 -1.13 -10.59
CA ILE A 212 -5.65 0.26 -10.87
C ILE A 212 -4.19 0.36 -11.37
N PRO A 213 -3.18 -0.20 -10.68
CA PRO A 213 -1.80 -0.23 -11.18
C PRO A 213 -1.67 -0.88 -12.55
N LEU A 214 -2.37 -1.97 -12.81
CA LEU A 214 -2.37 -2.66 -14.11
C LEU A 214 -2.81 -1.71 -15.23
N ALA A 215 -3.89 -0.98 -15.04
CA ALA A 215 -4.40 -0.02 -16.00
C ALA A 215 -3.40 1.11 -16.28
N VAL A 216 -2.75 1.63 -15.21
CA VAL A 216 -1.75 2.69 -15.32
C VAL A 216 -0.50 2.18 -16.05
N ILE A 217 0.02 1.01 -15.67
CA ILE A 217 1.21 0.39 -16.27
C ILE A 217 0.96 0.04 -17.74
N ALA A 218 -0.19 -0.53 -18.08
CA ALA A 218 -0.52 -0.87 -19.46
C ALA A 218 -0.57 0.37 -20.36
N ARG A 219 -1.22 1.45 -19.92
CA ARG A 219 -1.27 2.72 -20.67
C ARG A 219 0.10 3.34 -20.83
N GLN A 220 0.88 3.40 -19.74
CA GLN A 220 2.23 3.96 -19.77
C GLN A 220 3.13 3.17 -20.71
N THR A 221 3.08 1.84 -20.64
CA THR A 221 3.87 0.96 -21.52
C THR A 221 3.47 1.17 -22.99
N ARG A 222 2.17 1.25 -23.27
CA ARG A 222 1.70 1.53 -24.64
C ARG A 222 2.21 2.87 -25.15
N SER A 223 2.10 3.92 -24.35
CA SER A 223 2.54 5.27 -24.73
C SER A 223 4.05 5.31 -25.00
N ALA A 224 4.85 4.80 -24.06
CA ALA A 224 6.30 4.75 -24.19
C ALA A 224 6.76 3.90 -25.40
N MET A 225 6.10 2.78 -25.66
CA MET A 225 6.39 1.93 -26.83
C MET A 225 6.07 2.66 -28.14
N LEU A 226 4.96 3.40 -28.23
CA LEU A 226 4.58 4.14 -29.44
C LEU A 226 5.58 5.26 -29.72
N GLU A 227 6.04 5.98 -28.71
CA GLU A 227 7.06 7.02 -28.82
C GLU A 227 8.37 6.44 -29.34
N VAL A 228 8.90 5.43 -28.64
CA VAL A 228 10.19 4.79 -29.00
C VAL A 228 10.16 4.12 -30.38
N MET A 229 9.05 3.52 -30.79
CA MET A 229 8.93 2.92 -32.13
C MET A 229 8.97 3.94 -33.27
N GLY A 230 8.76 5.22 -32.96
CA GLY A 230 8.89 6.35 -33.90
C GLY A 230 10.33 6.84 -34.10
N GLU A 231 11.25 6.49 -33.21
CA GLU A 231 12.63 6.99 -33.18
C GLU A 231 13.50 6.49 -34.35
N ASP A 232 14.45 7.33 -34.77
CA ASP A 232 15.31 7.04 -35.92
C ASP A 232 16.19 5.82 -35.77
N TYR A 233 16.67 5.52 -34.56
CA TYR A 233 17.48 4.31 -34.34
C TYR A 233 16.66 3.01 -34.53
N VAL A 234 15.34 3.05 -34.25
CA VAL A 234 14.44 1.92 -34.52
C VAL A 234 14.21 1.76 -36.04
N ARG A 235 14.05 2.87 -36.76
CA ARG A 235 13.98 2.85 -38.24
C ARG A 235 15.27 2.30 -38.84
N THR A 236 16.42 2.72 -38.32
CA THR A 236 17.74 2.21 -38.73
C THR A 236 17.87 0.72 -38.50
N ALA A 237 17.40 0.23 -37.35
CA ALA A 237 17.41 -1.19 -37.04
C ALA A 237 16.57 -2.01 -38.04
N ARG A 238 15.40 -1.49 -38.41
CA ARG A 238 14.55 -2.10 -39.48
C ARG A 238 15.23 -2.07 -40.86
N ALA A 239 15.81 -0.91 -41.20
CA ALA A 239 16.50 -0.75 -42.49
C ALA A 239 17.71 -1.72 -42.66
N LYS A 240 18.37 -2.09 -41.54
CA LYS A 240 19.42 -3.11 -41.48
C LYS A 240 18.90 -4.55 -41.58
N GLY A 241 17.60 -4.76 -41.76
CA GLY A 241 17.01 -6.09 -41.93
C GLY A 241 16.87 -6.90 -40.63
N LEU A 242 16.94 -6.27 -39.46
CA LEU A 242 16.76 -6.98 -38.20
C LEU A 242 15.33 -7.53 -38.09
N PRO A 243 15.16 -8.78 -37.58
CA PRO A 243 13.84 -9.35 -37.41
C PRO A 243 12.99 -8.54 -36.41
N THR A 244 11.71 -8.41 -36.67
CA THR A 244 10.76 -7.60 -35.92
C THR A 244 10.81 -7.89 -34.40
N ARG A 245 10.97 -9.17 -34.01
CA ARG A 245 11.09 -9.56 -32.58
C ARG A 245 12.30 -8.91 -31.92
N ARG A 246 13.44 -8.79 -32.63
CA ARG A 246 14.66 -8.17 -32.12
C ARG A 246 14.51 -6.64 -32.05
N VAL A 247 13.90 -6.04 -33.06
CA VAL A 247 13.61 -4.60 -33.07
C VAL A 247 12.71 -4.21 -31.92
N ILE A 248 11.62 -4.95 -31.69
CA ILE A 248 10.67 -4.67 -30.60
C ILE A 248 11.28 -4.98 -29.25
N GLY A 249 11.81 -6.18 -29.04
CA GLY A 249 12.23 -6.67 -27.72
C GLY A 249 13.52 -6.04 -27.22
N VAL A 250 14.48 -5.76 -28.10
CA VAL A 250 15.80 -5.23 -27.71
C VAL A 250 15.89 -3.73 -27.90
N HIS A 251 15.47 -3.21 -29.07
CA HIS A 251 15.67 -1.80 -29.38
C HIS A 251 14.53 -0.92 -28.89
N ALA A 252 13.28 -1.35 -28.98
CA ALA A 252 12.16 -0.52 -28.54
C ALA A 252 11.84 -0.75 -27.05
N LEU A 253 11.58 -1.98 -26.62
CA LEU A 253 11.13 -2.28 -25.25
C LEU A 253 12.14 -1.82 -24.20
N ARG A 254 13.44 -2.07 -24.42
CA ARG A 254 14.47 -1.68 -23.44
C ARG A 254 14.43 -0.19 -23.12
N ASN A 255 14.26 0.65 -24.12
CA ASN A 255 14.19 2.10 -23.93
C ASN A 255 12.83 2.55 -23.40
N ALA A 256 11.74 1.92 -23.86
CA ALA A 256 10.39 2.17 -23.36
C ALA A 256 10.22 1.78 -21.89
N MET A 257 11.03 0.84 -21.37
CA MET A 257 10.96 0.43 -19.96
C MET A 257 11.41 1.50 -18.98
N ILE A 258 12.18 2.52 -19.39
CA ILE A 258 12.64 3.58 -18.47
C ILE A 258 11.45 4.28 -17.78
N PRO A 259 10.51 4.93 -18.51
CA PRO A 259 9.35 5.55 -17.88
C PRO A 259 8.37 4.53 -17.26
N VAL A 260 8.36 3.29 -17.77
CA VAL A 260 7.50 2.23 -17.23
C VAL A 260 7.97 1.77 -15.84
N ILE A 261 9.28 1.58 -15.63
CA ILE A 261 9.85 1.22 -14.33
C ILE A 261 9.59 2.33 -13.32
N THR A 262 9.73 3.60 -13.73
CA THR A 262 9.35 4.76 -12.89
C THR A 262 7.89 4.66 -12.44
N THR A 263 7.00 4.38 -13.39
CA THR A 263 5.58 4.24 -13.09
C THR A 263 5.32 3.07 -12.13
N ILE A 264 5.96 1.92 -12.33
CA ILE A 264 5.84 0.76 -11.42
C ILE A 264 6.29 1.14 -10.01
N GLY A 265 7.42 1.84 -9.88
CA GLY A 265 7.93 2.31 -8.60
C GLY A 265 6.95 3.23 -7.87
N LEU A 266 6.38 4.21 -8.56
CA LEU A 266 5.36 5.10 -8.00
C LEU A 266 4.09 4.34 -7.58
N GLN A 267 3.69 3.30 -8.35
CA GLN A 267 2.54 2.47 -7.99
C GLN A 267 2.77 1.67 -6.70
N ILE A 268 4.00 1.27 -6.39
CA ILE A 268 4.30 0.60 -5.10
C ILE A 268 3.95 1.53 -3.93
N GLY A 269 4.36 2.80 -3.98
CA GLY A 269 4.00 3.79 -2.97
C GLY A 269 2.48 3.97 -2.81
N VAL A 270 1.75 4.04 -3.93
CA VAL A 270 0.28 4.14 -3.94
C VAL A 270 -0.36 2.88 -3.34
N LEU A 271 0.14 1.69 -3.64
CA LEU A 271 -0.37 0.43 -3.10
C LEU A 271 -0.20 0.34 -1.59
N MET A 272 0.94 0.79 -1.07
CA MET A 272 1.20 0.80 0.38
C MET A 272 0.24 1.72 1.14
N ALA A 273 -0.21 2.83 0.51
CA ALA A 273 -1.21 3.73 1.07
C ALA A 273 -2.66 3.30 0.75
N GLY A 274 -2.88 2.65 -0.39
CA GLY A 274 -4.21 2.36 -0.97
C GLY A 274 -4.81 0.99 -0.59
N ALA A 275 -4.07 0.13 0.11
CA ALA A 275 -4.56 -1.21 0.48
C ALA A 275 -5.73 -1.20 1.49
N ILE A 276 -5.99 -0.06 2.15
CA ILE A 276 -6.96 0.09 3.25
C ILE A 276 -8.34 -0.51 2.91
N LEU A 277 -8.92 -0.12 1.78
CA LEU A 277 -10.26 -0.59 1.39
C LEU A 277 -10.26 -2.08 1.04
N THR A 278 -9.25 -2.55 0.33
CA THR A 278 -9.10 -3.97 0.00
C THR A 278 -8.93 -4.81 1.26
N GLU A 279 -8.07 -4.39 2.18
CA GLU A 279 -7.87 -5.07 3.47
C GLU A 279 -9.16 -5.13 4.29
N THR A 280 -9.94 -4.04 4.29
CA THR A 280 -11.20 -3.98 5.03
C THR A 280 -12.22 -4.95 4.45
N ILE A 281 -12.42 -4.96 3.12
CA ILE A 281 -13.42 -5.78 2.43
C ILE A 281 -13.10 -7.26 2.58
N PHE A 282 -11.85 -7.64 2.38
CA PHE A 282 -11.41 -9.03 2.49
C PHE A 282 -11.06 -9.45 3.93
N SER A 283 -11.32 -8.59 4.93
CA SER A 283 -10.89 -8.80 6.33
C SER A 283 -9.43 -9.23 6.45
N TRP A 284 -8.59 -8.67 5.58
CA TRP A 284 -7.16 -8.90 5.57
C TRP A 284 -6.50 -8.16 6.74
N PRO A 285 -5.79 -8.85 7.65
CA PRO A 285 -5.26 -8.25 8.86
C PRO A 285 -3.97 -7.46 8.56
N GLY A 286 -4.09 -6.38 7.81
CA GLY A 286 -3.01 -5.47 7.48
C GLY A 286 -3.10 -4.13 8.23
N ILE A 287 -2.13 -3.24 7.96
CA ILE A 287 -2.04 -1.93 8.62
C ILE A 287 -3.17 -0.99 8.23
N GLY A 288 -3.73 -1.12 7.02
CA GLY A 288 -4.84 -0.28 6.57
C GLY A 288 -6.14 -0.60 7.32
N LYS A 289 -6.48 -1.89 7.44
CA LYS A 289 -7.64 -2.34 8.23
C LYS A 289 -7.46 -1.96 9.70
N TRP A 290 -6.27 -2.16 10.27
CA TRP A 290 -5.94 -1.77 11.63
C TRP A 290 -6.16 -0.28 11.89
N MET A 291 -5.82 0.59 10.93
CA MET A 291 -6.09 2.03 11.01
C MET A 291 -7.58 2.34 11.04
N ILE A 292 -8.38 1.74 10.16
CA ILE A 292 -9.85 1.93 10.13
C ILE A 292 -10.49 1.46 11.44
N ASP A 293 -10.10 0.29 11.92
CA ASP A 293 -10.60 -0.26 13.18
C ASP A 293 -10.23 0.66 14.36
N SER A 294 -9.02 1.24 14.35
CA SER A 294 -8.55 2.16 15.39
C SER A 294 -9.27 3.51 15.36
N ILE A 295 -9.57 4.05 14.17
CA ILE A 295 -10.40 5.25 14.01
C ILE A 295 -11.80 4.99 14.57
N SER A 296 -12.41 3.86 14.22
CA SER A 296 -13.75 3.48 14.68
C SER A 296 -13.83 3.30 16.20
N ARG A 297 -12.75 2.82 16.82
CA ARG A 297 -12.63 2.63 18.28
C ARG A 297 -12.07 3.87 18.99
N ARG A 298 -11.77 4.95 18.26
CA ARG A 298 -11.16 6.18 18.78
C ARG A 298 -9.84 5.95 19.52
N ASP A 299 -9.02 5.01 19.02
CA ASP A 299 -7.71 4.74 19.57
C ASP A 299 -6.69 5.78 19.07
N TYR A 300 -6.70 6.94 19.70
CA TYR A 300 -5.95 8.11 19.26
C TYR A 300 -4.43 7.88 19.13
N PRO A 301 -3.73 7.21 20.06
CA PRO A 301 -2.31 6.94 19.91
C PRO A 301 -2.03 6.08 18.67
N VAL A 302 -2.85 5.08 18.40
CA VAL A 302 -2.73 4.23 17.21
C VAL A 302 -2.95 5.03 15.94
N VAL A 303 -4.01 5.85 15.90
CA VAL A 303 -4.32 6.66 14.70
C VAL A 303 -3.19 7.66 14.42
N GLN A 304 -2.69 8.34 15.45
CA GLN A 304 -1.62 9.33 15.32
C GLN A 304 -0.30 8.72 14.87
N SER A 305 0.14 7.70 15.57
CA SER A 305 1.42 7.06 15.29
C SER A 305 1.36 6.16 14.06
N GLY A 306 0.22 5.50 13.81
CA GLY A 306 -0.03 4.73 12.61
C GLY A 306 0.02 5.57 11.34
N LEU A 307 -0.60 6.76 11.34
CA LEU A 307 -0.52 7.71 10.22
C LEU A 307 0.93 8.10 9.94
N LEU A 308 1.71 8.40 10.99
CA LEU A 308 3.12 8.74 10.88
C LEU A 308 3.95 7.58 10.31
N LEU A 309 3.74 6.36 10.80
CA LEU A 309 4.45 5.17 10.33
C LEU A 309 4.15 4.86 8.86
N ILE A 310 2.88 4.93 8.45
CA ILE A 310 2.46 4.73 7.05
C ILE A 310 3.13 5.79 6.17
N ALA A 311 3.07 7.07 6.57
CA ALA A 311 3.69 8.14 5.81
C ALA A 311 5.21 7.97 5.71
N ALA A 312 5.89 7.58 6.79
CA ALA A 312 7.32 7.29 6.77
C ALA A 312 7.68 6.17 5.79
N ILE A 313 6.88 5.09 5.75
CA ILE A 313 7.10 3.99 4.80
C ILE A 313 6.90 4.45 3.36
N VAL A 314 5.82 5.18 3.07
CA VAL A 314 5.58 5.72 1.72
C VAL A 314 6.74 6.62 1.28
N MET A 315 7.27 7.44 2.18
CA MET A 315 8.43 8.29 1.91
C MET A 315 9.69 7.48 1.65
N ILE A 316 9.94 6.43 2.43
CA ILE A 316 11.09 5.52 2.24
C ILE A 316 10.97 4.81 0.89
N VAL A 317 9.81 4.27 0.56
CA VAL A 317 9.55 3.61 -0.73
C VAL A 317 9.79 4.59 -1.88
N ASN A 318 9.25 5.80 -1.82
CA ASN A 318 9.46 6.82 -2.85
C ASN A 318 10.95 7.22 -2.96
N LEU A 319 11.66 7.34 -1.83
CA LEU A 319 13.10 7.61 -1.84
C LEU A 319 13.88 6.48 -2.53
N ILE A 320 13.57 5.21 -2.23
CA ILE A 320 14.19 4.04 -2.87
C ILE A 320 13.93 4.09 -4.38
N VAL A 321 12.69 4.35 -4.78
CA VAL A 321 12.31 4.51 -6.20
C VAL A 321 13.11 5.64 -6.85
N ASP A 322 13.19 6.81 -6.24
CA ASP A 322 13.96 7.95 -6.74
C ASP A 322 15.45 7.61 -6.91
N LEU A 323 16.02 6.84 -5.98
CA LEU A 323 17.43 6.41 -6.04
C LEU A 323 17.72 5.41 -7.17
N THR A 324 16.71 4.71 -7.68
CA THR A 324 16.90 3.81 -8.84
C THR A 324 17.06 4.58 -10.16
N TYR A 325 16.75 5.89 -10.18
CA TYR A 325 16.80 6.75 -11.40
C TYR A 325 17.91 7.81 -11.36
N GLY A 326 18.52 8.07 -10.21
CA GLY A 326 19.60 9.06 -10.05
C GLY A 326 20.98 8.44 -10.17
#